data_ed369f9830c36fae7d65808cae50fbde
#
_entry.id   ed369f9830c36fae7d65808cae50fbde
#
_cell.length_a   1.000
_cell.length_b   1.000
_cell.length_c   1.000
_cell.angle_alpha   90.00
_cell.angle_beta   90.00
_cell.angle_gamma   90.00
#
_symmetry.space_group_name_H-M   'P 1'
#
loop_
_entity.id
_entity.type
_entity.pdbx_description
1 polymer ?
#
loop_
_entity_poly.entity_id
_entity_poly.type
_entity_poly.pdbx_seq_one_letter_code
_entity_poly.pdbx_strand_id
1 'polypeptide(L)'
;MPDNQAPIITAPEQFLDAYAPPRIAAMVESAGVRKAGLATIPTLTLGVLAGAFIAFGGMFYSLVMTGNDLGLGPGRFLGGVAFSLGLVLVVIGGAELFTGNNLIAMAWAGRKTTTAKLLRNWALVYVGNFAGSVAAAVIISLSGVMSAGDGQMAATAMKIAEAKVALPFAEAFFRGVLCNALVCMAVWLCFAAHTVSGKILAIIFPISAFVALGFEHSVANMYLIPIGLVASLDA
;
A
#
# COMPACT_ATOMS: atom_id res chain seq x y z
N MET A 1 -9.64 -41.35 -37.53
CA MET A 1 -8.48 -41.54 -36.62
C MET A 1 -8.87 -40.93 -35.27
N PRO A 2 -8.88 -41.64 -34.17
CA PRO A 2 -9.15 -41.07 -32.87
C PRO A 2 -7.94 -40.24 -32.45
N ASP A 3 -8.22 -39.00 -32.07
CA ASP A 3 -7.25 -38.04 -31.55
C ASP A 3 -6.70 -38.53 -30.20
N ASN A 4 -5.54 -39.10 -30.20
CA ASN A 4 -4.88 -39.70 -29.04
C ASN A 4 -4.08 -38.60 -28.32
N GLN A 5 -4.80 -37.58 -27.79
CA GLN A 5 -4.20 -36.62 -26.89
C GLN A 5 -4.00 -37.31 -25.53
N ALA A 6 -2.74 -37.58 -25.19
CA ALA A 6 -2.39 -38.05 -23.86
C ALA A 6 -2.95 -37.07 -22.81
N PRO A 7 -3.53 -37.54 -21.69
CA PRO A 7 -4.03 -36.66 -20.65
C PRO A 7 -2.89 -35.79 -20.14
N ILE A 8 -3.07 -34.48 -20.19
CA ILE A 8 -2.16 -33.53 -19.54
C ILE A 8 -2.26 -33.80 -18.05
N ILE A 9 -1.28 -34.46 -17.48
CA ILE A 9 -1.16 -34.68 -16.03
C ILE A 9 -0.83 -33.31 -15.45
N THR A 10 -1.86 -32.55 -15.05
CA THR A 10 -1.67 -31.36 -14.24
C THR A 10 -1.33 -31.79 -12.82
N ALA A 11 -0.15 -31.42 -12.33
CA ALA A 11 0.19 -31.62 -10.93
C ALA A 11 -0.92 -30.98 -10.05
N PRO A 12 -1.34 -31.63 -8.94
CA PRO A 12 -2.28 -31.02 -8.02
C PRO A 12 -1.82 -29.63 -7.61
N GLU A 13 -2.69 -28.63 -7.64
CA GLU A 13 -2.37 -27.22 -7.34
C GLU A 13 -1.61 -27.02 -6.01
N GLN A 14 -1.82 -27.91 -5.05
CA GLN A 14 -1.15 -27.89 -3.75
C GLN A 14 0.37 -28.14 -3.80
N PHE A 15 0.91 -28.65 -4.89
CA PHE A 15 2.36 -28.88 -5.10
C PHE A 15 3.03 -27.77 -5.92
N LEU A 16 2.27 -26.78 -6.40
CA LEU A 16 2.82 -25.62 -7.07
C LEU A 16 3.23 -24.56 -6.03
N ASP A 17 4.33 -23.86 -6.28
CA ASP A 17 4.80 -22.76 -5.42
C ASP A 17 3.87 -21.54 -5.45
N ALA A 18 3.10 -21.37 -6.53
CA ALA A 18 2.12 -20.29 -6.69
C ALA A 18 0.83 -20.79 -7.36
N TYR A 19 -0.28 -20.10 -7.12
CA TYR A 19 -1.54 -20.37 -7.82
C TYR A 19 -1.43 -19.99 -9.31
N ALA A 20 -2.11 -20.76 -10.17
CA ALA A 20 -2.24 -20.45 -11.59
C ALA A 20 -2.99 -19.11 -11.81
N PRO A 21 -2.65 -18.33 -12.86
CA PRO A 21 -3.24 -17.02 -13.10
C PRO A 21 -4.78 -16.97 -13.11
N PRO A 22 -5.53 -17.92 -13.70
CA PRO A 22 -6.99 -17.94 -13.63
C PRO A 22 -7.51 -18.09 -12.19
N ARG A 23 -6.79 -18.85 -11.34
CA ARG A 23 -7.15 -19.03 -9.93
C ARG A 23 -6.92 -17.75 -9.14
N ILE A 24 -5.82 -17.04 -9.39
CA ILE A 24 -5.53 -15.73 -8.78
C ILE A 24 -6.66 -14.76 -9.11
N ALA A 25 -7.04 -14.65 -10.38
CA ALA A 25 -8.13 -13.77 -10.83
C ALA A 25 -9.44 -14.06 -10.08
N ALA A 26 -9.82 -15.33 -9.95
CA ALA A 26 -11.02 -15.77 -9.24
C ALA A 26 -10.95 -15.43 -7.73
N MET A 27 -9.78 -15.56 -7.09
CA MET A 27 -9.59 -15.20 -5.68
C MET A 27 -9.68 -13.69 -5.45
N VAL A 28 -9.06 -12.88 -6.30
CA VAL A 28 -9.12 -11.41 -6.25
C VAL A 28 -10.57 -10.93 -6.41
N GLU A 29 -11.28 -11.48 -7.39
CA GLU A 29 -12.69 -11.15 -7.64
C GLU A 29 -13.57 -11.51 -6.44
N SER A 30 -13.41 -12.71 -5.87
CA SER A 30 -14.14 -13.16 -4.68
C SER A 30 -13.81 -12.28 -3.46
N ALA A 31 -12.55 -11.89 -3.28
CA ALA A 31 -12.15 -10.95 -2.24
C ALA A 31 -12.81 -9.58 -2.44
N GLY A 32 -12.89 -9.10 -3.68
CA GLY A 32 -13.57 -7.86 -4.03
C GLY A 32 -15.04 -7.87 -3.63
N VAL A 33 -15.77 -8.95 -3.89
CA VAL A 33 -17.17 -9.11 -3.47
C VAL A 33 -17.31 -9.03 -1.95
N ARG A 34 -16.46 -9.75 -1.20
CA ARG A 34 -16.49 -9.73 0.28
C ARG A 34 -16.22 -8.34 0.83
N LYS A 35 -15.17 -7.67 0.33
CA LYS A 35 -14.78 -6.31 0.76
C LYS A 35 -15.90 -5.29 0.47
N ALA A 36 -16.49 -5.32 -0.71
CA ALA A 36 -17.60 -4.45 -1.09
C ALA A 36 -18.87 -4.68 -0.23
N GLY A 37 -19.02 -5.88 0.35
CA GLY A 37 -20.14 -6.28 1.22
C GLY A 37 -19.93 -6.04 2.71
N LEU A 38 -18.74 -5.61 3.16
CA LEU A 38 -18.45 -5.38 4.57
C LEU A 38 -19.39 -4.30 5.18
N ALA A 39 -19.79 -4.52 6.44
CA ALA A 39 -20.57 -3.55 7.20
C ALA A 39 -19.74 -2.26 7.48
N THR A 40 -20.42 -1.14 7.76
CA THR A 40 -19.77 0.18 7.86
C THR A 40 -18.72 0.23 8.98
N ILE A 41 -19.04 -0.23 10.18
CA ILE A 41 -18.13 -0.16 11.33
C ILE A 41 -16.85 -1.00 11.08
N PRO A 42 -16.93 -2.29 10.71
CA PRO A 42 -15.72 -3.04 10.36
C PRO A 42 -14.91 -2.40 9.24
N THR A 43 -15.57 -1.86 8.19
CA THR A 43 -14.86 -1.19 7.08
C THR A 43 -14.07 0.02 7.56
N LEU A 44 -14.67 0.87 8.39
CA LEU A 44 -14.00 2.05 8.96
C LEU A 44 -12.88 1.66 9.92
N THR A 45 -13.11 0.71 10.83
CA THR A 45 -12.09 0.26 11.79
C THR A 45 -10.87 -0.30 11.08
N LEU A 46 -11.07 -1.20 10.10
CA LEU A 46 -9.98 -1.76 9.31
C LEU A 46 -9.31 -0.70 8.42
N GLY A 47 -10.07 0.32 7.98
CA GLY A 47 -9.52 1.48 7.29
C GLY A 47 -8.60 2.32 8.18
N VAL A 48 -9.02 2.61 9.42
CA VAL A 48 -8.18 3.34 10.41
C VAL A 48 -6.89 2.57 10.67
N LEU A 49 -6.97 1.25 10.89
CA LEU A 49 -5.78 0.43 11.07
C LEU A 49 -4.84 0.49 9.87
N ALA A 50 -5.37 0.40 8.64
CA ALA A 50 -4.54 0.48 7.44
C ALA A 50 -3.83 1.83 7.30
N GLY A 51 -4.52 2.94 7.62
CA GLY A 51 -3.92 4.26 7.65
C GLY A 51 -2.74 4.35 8.61
N ALA A 52 -2.90 3.83 9.83
CA ALA A 52 -1.84 3.77 10.83
C ALA A 52 -0.68 2.84 10.39
N PHE A 53 -0.96 1.71 9.77
CA PHE A 53 0.05 0.79 9.26
C PHE A 53 0.90 1.42 8.14
N ILE A 54 0.26 2.15 7.23
CA ILE A 54 0.98 2.90 6.19
C ILE A 54 1.81 4.03 6.80
N ALA A 55 1.30 4.69 7.85
CA ALA A 55 2.07 5.70 8.58
C ALA A 55 3.35 5.12 9.21
N PHE A 56 3.30 3.91 9.80
CA PHE A 56 4.52 3.24 10.29
C PHE A 56 5.52 2.96 9.15
N GLY A 57 5.05 2.54 7.98
CA GLY A 57 5.89 2.42 6.79
C GLY A 57 6.52 3.76 6.40
N GLY A 58 5.72 4.84 6.41
CA GLY A 58 6.17 6.21 6.12
C GLY A 58 7.19 6.73 7.14
N MET A 59 6.99 6.46 8.43
CA MET A 59 7.93 6.80 9.50
C MET A 59 9.28 6.08 9.30
N PHE A 60 9.22 4.77 9.04
CA PHE A 60 10.44 3.99 8.82
C PHE A 60 11.18 4.42 7.54
N TYR A 61 10.44 4.75 6.48
CA TYR A 61 11.00 5.39 5.28
C TYR A 61 11.71 6.71 5.64
N SER A 62 11.07 7.60 6.39
CA SER A 62 11.65 8.89 6.78
C SER A 62 12.95 8.71 7.57
N LEU A 63 12.99 7.74 8.49
CA LEU A 63 14.21 7.41 9.25
C LEU A 63 15.35 6.96 8.34
N VAL A 64 15.08 6.03 7.40
CA VAL A 64 16.10 5.51 6.46
C VAL A 64 16.59 6.60 5.51
N MET A 65 15.76 7.58 5.18
CA MET A 65 16.14 8.71 4.33
C MET A 65 16.91 9.79 5.08
N THR A 66 16.87 9.80 6.43
CA THR A 66 17.60 10.76 7.26
C THR A 66 19.09 10.48 7.23
N GLY A 67 19.89 11.47 6.82
CA GLY A 67 21.35 11.34 6.74
C GLY A 67 21.84 10.31 5.70
N ASN A 68 21.05 9.98 4.71
CA ASN A 68 21.37 8.94 3.73
C ASN A 68 22.34 9.46 2.65
N ASP A 69 23.55 8.94 2.64
CA ASP A 69 24.63 9.30 1.71
C ASP A 69 24.82 8.29 0.55
N LEU A 70 23.91 7.30 0.41
CA LEU A 70 24.06 6.21 -0.59
C LEU A 70 23.78 6.65 -2.02
N GLY A 71 23.44 7.92 -2.24
CA GLY A 71 23.02 8.43 -3.54
C GLY A 71 21.55 8.10 -3.90
N LEU A 72 21.08 8.63 -5.04
CA LEU A 72 19.66 8.65 -5.39
C LEU A 72 19.05 7.25 -5.50
N GLY A 73 19.66 6.35 -6.25
CA GLY A 73 19.10 5.02 -6.54
C GLY A 73 19.09 4.11 -5.30
N PRO A 74 20.27 3.77 -4.74
CA PRO A 74 20.35 2.89 -3.57
C PRO A 74 19.62 3.44 -2.35
N GLY A 75 19.73 4.74 -2.06
CA GLY A 75 19.04 5.37 -0.94
C GLY A 75 17.52 5.25 -1.06
N ARG A 76 16.96 5.58 -2.22
CA ARG A 76 15.51 5.45 -2.46
C ARG A 76 15.04 3.99 -2.44
N PHE A 77 15.84 3.07 -2.95
CA PHE A 77 15.50 1.64 -2.91
C PHE A 77 15.42 1.15 -1.46
N LEU A 78 16.41 1.45 -0.60
CA LEU A 78 16.37 1.10 0.82
C LEU A 78 15.20 1.76 1.55
N GLY A 79 14.93 3.03 1.26
CA GLY A 79 13.74 3.71 1.75
C GLY A 79 12.45 2.99 1.34
N GLY A 80 12.38 2.47 0.11
CA GLY A 80 11.26 1.69 -0.38
C GLY A 80 11.10 0.33 0.33
N VAL A 81 12.22 -0.34 0.61
CA VAL A 81 12.21 -1.57 1.42
C VAL A 81 11.66 -1.28 2.82
N ALA A 82 12.12 -0.22 3.46
CA ALA A 82 11.59 0.21 4.76
C ALA A 82 10.09 0.55 4.70
N PHE A 83 9.66 1.29 3.67
CA PHE A 83 8.25 1.62 3.47
C PHE A 83 7.36 0.39 3.28
N SER A 84 7.90 -0.71 2.75
CA SER A 84 7.17 -1.97 2.53
C SER A 84 6.58 -2.53 3.82
N LEU A 85 7.11 -2.19 5.00
CA LEU A 85 6.52 -2.51 6.30
C LEU A 85 5.03 -2.17 6.35
N GLY A 86 4.64 -1.00 5.82
CA GLY A 86 3.25 -0.56 5.84
C GLY A 86 2.32 -1.53 5.12
N LEU A 87 2.66 -1.95 3.89
CA LEU A 87 1.82 -2.88 3.14
C LEU A 87 1.90 -4.32 3.70
N VAL A 88 3.04 -4.73 4.26
CA VAL A 88 3.16 -6.02 4.97
C VAL A 88 2.16 -6.06 6.13
N LEU A 89 2.11 -5.03 6.97
CA LEU A 89 1.15 -4.93 8.08
C LEU A 89 -0.30 -4.95 7.58
N VAL A 90 -0.60 -4.23 6.50
CA VAL A 90 -1.95 -4.20 5.90
C VAL A 90 -2.37 -5.58 5.40
N VAL A 91 -1.54 -6.25 4.61
CA VAL A 91 -1.90 -7.50 3.93
C VAL A 91 -1.93 -8.68 4.92
N ILE A 92 -0.92 -8.78 5.77
CA ILE A 92 -0.83 -9.89 6.74
C ILE A 92 -1.78 -9.66 7.92
N GLY A 93 -1.93 -8.42 8.38
CA GLY A 93 -2.87 -8.04 9.45
C GLY A 93 -4.33 -7.96 8.98
N GLY A 94 -4.59 -7.97 7.68
CA GLY A 94 -5.96 -8.01 7.12
C GLY A 94 -6.70 -6.68 7.18
N ALA A 95 -6.01 -5.55 7.14
CA ALA A 95 -6.61 -4.22 7.16
C ALA A 95 -7.14 -3.79 5.76
N GLU A 96 -8.00 -2.76 5.73
CA GLU A 96 -8.64 -2.25 4.51
C GLU A 96 -7.90 -1.01 4.00
N LEU A 97 -7.12 -1.17 2.93
CA LEU A 97 -6.34 -0.11 2.30
C LEU A 97 -7.00 0.34 0.99
N PHE A 98 -7.27 1.63 0.85
CA PHE A 98 -7.93 2.22 -0.33
C PHE A 98 -7.23 1.84 -1.64
N THR A 99 -5.91 1.99 -1.71
CA THR A 99 -5.12 1.70 -2.92
C THR A 99 -5.13 0.21 -3.29
N GLY A 100 -5.18 -0.70 -2.32
CA GLY A 100 -5.38 -2.13 -2.54
C GLY A 100 -6.83 -2.49 -2.90
N ASN A 101 -7.79 -1.76 -2.34
CA ASN A 101 -9.23 -1.97 -2.60
C ASN A 101 -9.65 -1.49 -4.00
N ASN A 102 -8.78 -0.84 -4.75
CA ASN A 102 -9.02 -0.57 -6.17
C ASN A 102 -9.18 -1.87 -6.98
N LEU A 103 -8.64 -2.99 -6.51
CA LEU A 103 -8.89 -4.32 -7.09
C LEU A 103 -10.36 -4.79 -7.00
N ILE A 104 -11.20 -4.15 -6.18
CA ILE A 104 -12.68 -4.40 -6.19
C ILE A 104 -13.27 -4.10 -7.58
N ALA A 105 -12.61 -3.25 -8.37
CA ALA A 105 -13.01 -2.98 -9.75
C ALA A 105 -13.09 -4.26 -10.60
N MET A 106 -12.33 -5.31 -10.29
CA MET A 106 -12.44 -6.61 -10.98
C MET A 106 -13.79 -7.27 -10.71
N ALA A 107 -14.26 -7.29 -9.45
CA ALA A 107 -15.56 -7.82 -9.09
C ALA A 107 -16.70 -6.98 -9.70
N TRP A 108 -16.49 -5.67 -9.83
CA TRP A 108 -17.42 -4.78 -10.49
C TRP A 108 -17.47 -5.03 -12.01
N ALA A 109 -16.34 -5.14 -12.68
CA ALA A 109 -16.26 -5.46 -14.11
C ALA A 109 -16.86 -6.84 -14.42
N GLY A 110 -16.65 -7.83 -13.55
CA GLY A 110 -17.29 -9.14 -13.60
C GLY A 110 -18.76 -9.15 -13.19
N ARG A 111 -19.38 -7.98 -12.94
CA ARG A 111 -20.77 -7.81 -12.51
C ARG A 111 -21.16 -8.58 -11.23
N LYS A 112 -20.18 -8.86 -10.37
CA LYS A 112 -20.37 -9.57 -9.08
C LYS A 112 -20.62 -8.62 -7.90
N THR A 113 -20.44 -7.33 -8.11
CA THR A 113 -20.80 -6.26 -7.14
C THR A 113 -21.40 -5.05 -7.87
N THR A 114 -22.06 -4.17 -7.14
CA THR A 114 -22.70 -2.97 -7.70
C THR A 114 -21.76 -1.75 -7.59
N THR A 115 -21.96 -0.76 -8.47
CA THR A 115 -21.25 0.53 -8.41
C THR A 115 -21.41 1.20 -7.04
N ALA A 116 -22.63 1.16 -6.49
CA ALA A 116 -22.92 1.74 -5.18
C ALA A 116 -22.08 1.09 -4.05
N LYS A 117 -21.94 -0.23 -4.04
CA LYS A 117 -21.12 -0.96 -3.06
C LYS A 117 -19.63 -0.69 -3.25
N LEU A 118 -19.16 -0.63 -4.50
CA LEU A 118 -17.78 -0.26 -4.84
C LEU A 118 -17.44 1.13 -4.31
N LEU A 119 -18.21 2.15 -4.69
CA LEU A 119 -17.97 3.54 -4.29
C LEU A 119 -18.12 3.73 -2.78
N ARG A 120 -19.11 3.08 -2.15
CA ARG A 120 -19.25 3.09 -0.69
C ARG A 120 -18.01 2.52 0.00
N ASN A 121 -17.47 1.39 -0.46
CA ASN A 121 -16.25 0.81 0.12
C ASN A 121 -15.09 1.79 -0.04
N TRP A 122 -14.85 2.33 -1.22
CA TRP A 122 -13.78 3.28 -1.48
C TRP A 122 -13.88 4.53 -0.59
N ALA A 123 -15.06 5.12 -0.46
CA ALA A 123 -15.27 6.31 0.38
C ALA A 123 -15.00 6.01 1.87
N LEU A 124 -15.58 4.94 2.42
CA LEU A 124 -15.40 4.57 3.82
C LEU A 124 -13.95 4.23 4.15
N VAL A 125 -13.30 3.46 3.28
CA VAL A 125 -11.89 3.06 3.48
C VAL A 125 -10.98 4.27 3.35
N TYR A 126 -11.22 5.17 2.38
CA TYR A 126 -10.43 6.39 2.21
C TYR A 126 -10.49 7.30 3.45
N VAL A 127 -11.70 7.51 3.99
CA VAL A 127 -11.91 8.28 5.23
C VAL A 127 -11.26 7.59 6.43
N GLY A 128 -11.40 6.27 6.55
CA GLY A 128 -10.73 5.50 7.60
C GLY A 128 -9.21 5.59 7.50
N ASN A 129 -8.65 5.42 6.30
CA ASN A 129 -7.20 5.56 6.09
C ASN A 129 -6.70 6.96 6.47
N PHE A 130 -7.44 8.01 6.09
CA PHE A 130 -7.11 9.39 6.47
C PHE A 130 -7.08 9.56 8.00
N ALA A 131 -8.15 9.15 8.68
CA ALA A 131 -8.22 9.26 10.14
C ALA A 131 -7.07 8.51 10.83
N GLY A 132 -6.78 7.28 10.39
CA GLY A 132 -5.69 6.47 10.94
C GLY A 132 -4.30 7.07 10.69
N SER A 133 -4.06 7.59 9.48
CA SER A 133 -2.78 8.22 9.10
C SER A 133 -2.53 9.50 9.91
N VAL A 134 -3.55 10.37 10.05
CA VAL A 134 -3.43 11.62 10.81
C VAL A 134 -3.25 11.32 12.31
N ALA A 135 -4.04 10.39 12.87
CA ALA A 135 -3.88 9.98 14.26
C ALA A 135 -2.47 9.43 14.54
N ALA A 136 -1.94 8.60 13.64
CA ALA A 136 -0.57 8.11 13.73
C ALA A 136 0.46 9.25 13.65
N ALA A 137 0.27 10.23 12.75
CA ALA A 137 1.17 11.38 12.66
C ALA A 137 1.21 12.17 13.97
N VAL A 138 0.05 12.41 14.61
CA VAL A 138 -0.02 13.07 15.92
C VAL A 138 0.70 12.26 17.00
N ILE A 139 0.43 10.95 17.10
CA ILE A 139 1.06 10.09 18.12
C ILE A 139 2.59 10.03 17.90
N ILE A 140 3.05 9.92 16.65
CA ILE A 140 4.47 9.88 16.30
C ILE A 140 5.15 11.21 16.67
N SER A 141 4.51 12.35 16.39
CA SER A 141 5.03 13.66 16.81
C SER A 141 5.15 13.74 18.34
N LEU A 142 4.10 13.38 19.09
CA LEU A 142 4.08 13.41 20.54
C LEU A 142 5.08 12.42 21.19
N SER A 143 5.50 11.39 20.48
CA SER A 143 6.48 10.41 20.98
C SER A 143 7.92 10.94 21.08
N GLY A 144 8.20 12.12 20.50
CA GLY A 144 9.53 12.71 20.47
C GLY A 144 10.47 12.07 19.44
N VAL A 145 10.05 11.06 18.67
CA VAL A 145 10.90 10.37 17.68
C VAL A 145 11.41 11.32 16.59
N MET A 146 10.69 12.43 16.33
CA MET A 146 11.09 13.44 15.34
C MET A 146 12.36 14.18 15.72
N SER A 147 12.77 14.17 17.00
CA SER A 147 14.03 14.76 17.48
C SER A 147 15.25 13.86 17.19
N ALA A 148 15.06 12.66 16.64
CA ALA A 148 16.16 11.74 16.34
C ALA A 148 17.20 12.40 15.42
N GLY A 149 18.49 12.12 15.68
CA GLY A 149 19.61 12.71 14.96
C GLY A 149 19.70 14.23 15.12
N ASP A 150 19.48 14.73 16.33
CA ASP A 150 19.49 16.18 16.63
C ASP A 150 18.53 16.98 15.71
N GLY A 151 17.31 16.46 15.53
CA GLY A 151 16.26 17.08 14.70
C GLY A 151 16.37 16.79 13.18
N GLN A 152 17.35 16.02 12.73
CA GLN A 152 17.51 15.69 11.31
C GLN A 152 16.27 14.92 10.76
N MET A 153 15.63 14.10 11.60
CA MET A 153 14.44 13.38 11.18
C MET A 153 13.25 14.34 10.89
N ALA A 154 13.07 15.35 11.73
CA ALA A 154 12.07 16.40 11.49
C ALA A 154 12.39 17.17 10.21
N ALA A 155 13.64 17.59 10.02
CA ALA A 155 14.09 18.27 8.79
C ALA A 155 13.85 17.41 7.53
N THR A 156 14.06 16.09 7.63
CA THR A 156 13.79 15.15 6.53
C THR A 156 12.29 15.06 6.23
N ALA A 157 11.44 14.96 7.26
CA ALA A 157 9.99 14.93 7.10
C ALA A 157 9.45 16.21 6.45
N MET A 158 9.97 17.38 6.85
CA MET A 158 9.62 18.67 6.23
C MET A 158 9.98 18.69 4.74
N LYS A 159 11.20 18.29 4.37
CA LYS A 159 11.63 18.22 2.96
C LYS A 159 10.77 17.27 2.13
N ILE A 160 10.38 16.13 2.70
CA ILE A 160 9.49 15.16 2.02
C ILE A 160 8.12 15.80 1.78
N ALA A 161 7.52 16.43 2.79
CA ALA A 161 6.23 17.09 2.68
C ALA A 161 6.26 18.23 1.65
N GLU A 162 7.28 19.10 1.71
CA GLU A 162 7.46 20.20 0.77
C GLU A 162 7.56 19.71 -0.68
N ALA A 163 8.39 18.72 -0.94
CA ALA A 163 8.53 18.13 -2.27
C ALA A 163 7.19 17.58 -2.82
N LYS A 164 6.33 17.04 -1.94
CA LYS A 164 5.02 16.50 -2.34
C LYS A 164 3.99 17.57 -2.66
N VAL A 165 3.91 18.62 -1.84
CA VAL A 165 2.95 19.71 -2.06
C VAL A 165 3.35 20.62 -3.20
N ALA A 166 4.63 20.65 -3.58
CA ALA A 166 5.16 21.43 -4.70
C ALA A 166 4.87 20.77 -6.08
N LEU A 167 4.40 19.51 -6.12
CA LEU A 167 4.14 18.82 -7.39
C LEU A 167 2.98 19.49 -8.16
N PRO A 168 3.16 19.77 -9.47
CA PRO A 168 2.06 20.14 -10.34
C PRO A 168 0.98 19.05 -10.37
N PHE A 169 -0.30 19.44 -10.45
CA PHE A 169 -1.42 18.50 -10.40
C PHE A 169 -1.29 17.34 -11.41
N ALA A 170 -0.92 17.64 -12.66
CA ALA A 170 -0.78 16.62 -13.69
C ALA A 170 0.29 15.58 -13.33
N GLU A 171 1.45 16.04 -12.82
CA GLU A 171 2.50 15.11 -12.38
C GLU A 171 2.04 14.25 -11.19
N ALA A 172 1.44 14.87 -10.17
CA ALA A 172 0.92 14.18 -9.01
C ALA A 172 -0.12 13.12 -9.42
N PHE A 173 -1.02 13.46 -10.36
CA PHE A 173 -2.04 12.55 -10.87
C PHE A 173 -1.42 11.32 -11.55
N PHE A 174 -0.54 11.51 -12.53
CA PHE A 174 0.06 10.38 -13.24
C PHE A 174 0.99 9.55 -12.35
N ARG A 175 1.74 10.17 -11.44
CA ARG A 175 2.51 9.45 -10.41
C ARG A 175 1.59 8.62 -9.50
N GLY A 176 0.41 9.15 -9.18
CA GLY A 176 -0.61 8.42 -8.42
C GLY A 176 -1.16 7.19 -9.17
N VAL A 177 -1.45 7.31 -10.46
CA VAL A 177 -1.89 6.20 -11.31
C VAL A 177 -0.83 5.10 -11.36
N LEU A 178 0.43 5.46 -11.63
CA LEU A 178 1.55 4.50 -11.69
C LEU A 178 1.81 3.83 -10.34
N CYS A 179 1.77 4.60 -9.25
CA CYS A 179 1.88 4.07 -7.90
C CYS A 179 0.78 3.03 -7.63
N ASN A 180 -0.48 3.39 -7.91
CA ASN A 180 -1.60 2.51 -7.63
C ASN A 180 -1.56 1.23 -8.48
N ALA A 181 -1.06 1.28 -9.71
CA ALA A 181 -0.83 0.09 -10.51
C ALA A 181 0.15 -0.87 -9.81
N LEU A 182 1.28 -0.37 -9.28
CA LEU A 182 2.25 -1.20 -8.55
C LEU A 182 1.69 -1.74 -7.21
N VAL A 183 0.89 -0.95 -6.48
CA VAL A 183 0.21 -1.44 -5.27
C VAL A 183 -0.79 -2.54 -5.60
N CYS A 184 -1.60 -2.38 -6.64
CA CYS A 184 -2.51 -3.42 -7.11
C CYS A 184 -1.75 -4.70 -7.51
N MET A 185 -0.60 -4.56 -8.20
CA MET A 185 0.24 -5.70 -8.56
C MET A 185 0.84 -6.38 -7.32
N ALA A 186 1.29 -5.64 -6.30
CA ALA A 186 1.76 -6.21 -5.05
C ALA A 186 0.68 -7.06 -4.38
N VAL A 187 -0.55 -6.53 -4.28
CA VAL A 187 -1.68 -7.27 -3.72
C VAL A 187 -2.05 -8.49 -4.58
N TRP A 188 -2.04 -8.34 -5.90
CA TRP A 188 -2.26 -9.44 -6.85
C TRP A 188 -1.26 -10.58 -6.63
N LEU A 189 0.03 -10.26 -6.53
CA LEU A 189 1.09 -11.23 -6.28
C LEU A 189 0.94 -11.88 -4.89
N CYS A 190 0.41 -11.18 -3.89
CA CYS A 190 0.08 -11.78 -2.60
C CYS A 190 -1.02 -12.86 -2.70
N PHE A 191 -1.96 -12.74 -3.66
CA PHE A 191 -2.92 -13.79 -3.94
C PHE A 191 -2.29 -14.98 -4.67
N ALA A 192 -1.17 -14.80 -5.37
CA ALA A 192 -0.42 -15.90 -5.97
C ALA A 192 0.35 -16.71 -4.93
N ALA A 193 0.82 -16.09 -3.86
CA ALA A 193 1.69 -16.72 -2.85
C ALA A 193 0.91 -17.57 -1.86
N HIS A 194 1.41 -18.79 -1.57
CA HIS A 194 0.83 -19.71 -0.62
C HIS A 194 1.26 -19.45 0.82
N THR A 195 2.41 -18.82 1.03
CA THR A 195 3.03 -18.62 2.34
C THR A 195 3.07 -17.14 2.73
N VAL A 196 3.16 -16.87 4.04
CA VAL A 196 3.34 -15.49 4.55
C VAL A 196 4.66 -14.90 4.06
N SER A 197 5.75 -15.68 4.07
CA SER A 197 7.04 -15.24 3.54
C SER A 197 6.99 -14.90 2.05
N GLY A 198 6.31 -15.74 1.26
CA GLY A 198 6.06 -15.46 -0.15
C GLY A 198 5.31 -14.14 -0.38
N LYS A 199 4.29 -13.85 0.44
CA LYS A 199 3.57 -12.57 0.38
C LYS A 199 4.46 -11.38 0.74
N ILE A 200 5.30 -11.51 1.76
CA ILE A 200 6.25 -10.45 2.15
C ILE A 200 7.19 -10.14 0.99
N LEU A 201 7.79 -11.16 0.36
CA LEU A 201 8.66 -10.99 -0.80
C LEU A 201 7.92 -10.37 -2.00
N ALA A 202 6.67 -10.79 -2.24
CA ALA A 202 5.83 -10.25 -3.29
C ALA A 202 5.50 -8.75 -3.11
N ILE A 203 5.50 -8.26 -1.85
CA ILE A 203 5.27 -6.85 -1.52
C ILE A 203 6.53 -6.01 -1.74
N ILE A 204 7.70 -6.49 -1.32
CA ILE A 204 8.92 -5.69 -1.24
C ILE A 204 9.27 -5.04 -2.59
N PHE A 205 9.29 -5.79 -3.68
CA PHE A 205 9.75 -5.27 -4.97
C PHE A 205 8.82 -4.22 -5.59
N PRO A 206 7.49 -4.44 -5.72
CA PRO A 206 6.61 -3.40 -6.27
C PRO A 206 6.56 -2.14 -5.41
N ILE A 207 6.61 -2.31 -4.08
CA ILE A 207 6.59 -1.17 -3.16
C ILE A 207 7.91 -0.40 -3.22
N SER A 208 9.06 -1.08 -3.18
CA SER A 208 10.35 -0.43 -3.34
C SER A 208 10.47 0.29 -4.70
N ALA A 209 9.91 -0.30 -5.75
CA ALA A 209 9.93 0.30 -7.08
C ALA A 209 9.16 1.64 -7.11
N PHE A 210 7.91 1.70 -6.60
CA PHE A 210 7.18 2.97 -6.67
C PHE A 210 7.80 4.05 -5.77
N VAL A 211 8.36 3.68 -4.60
CA VAL A 211 9.07 4.62 -3.73
C VAL A 211 10.34 5.14 -4.40
N ALA A 212 11.16 4.24 -4.97
CA ALA A 212 12.40 4.61 -5.65
C ALA A 212 12.14 5.51 -6.87
N LEU A 213 11.09 5.25 -7.62
CA LEU A 213 10.68 6.04 -8.79
C LEU A 213 10.02 7.39 -8.40
N GLY A 214 9.73 7.61 -7.13
CA GLY A 214 9.09 8.85 -6.67
C GLY A 214 7.62 8.96 -7.09
N PHE A 215 6.91 7.83 -7.18
CA PHE A 215 5.47 7.83 -7.43
C PHE A 215 4.68 8.24 -6.18
N GLU A 216 3.47 8.77 -6.38
CA GLU A 216 2.67 9.35 -5.31
C GLU A 216 1.61 8.37 -4.80
N HIS A 217 1.73 7.99 -3.53
CA HIS A 217 0.78 7.10 -2.86
C HIS A 217 -0.20 7.93 -2.02
N SER A 218 -1.48 7.96 -2.41
CA SER A 218 -2.48 8.82 -1.76
C SER A 218 -2.55 8.63 -0.23
N VAL A 219 -2.58 7.38 0.25
CA VAL A 219 -2.67 7.11 1.69
C VAL A 219 -1.34 7.40 2.41
N ALA A 220 -0.18 7.18 1.78
CA ALA A 220 1.10 7.60 2.37
C ALA A 220 1.17 9.12 2.55
N ASN A 221 0.63 9.88 1.61
CA ASN A 221 0.58 11.33 1.69
C ASN A 221 -0.31 11.83 2.84
N MET A 222 -1.32 11.04 3.25
CA MET A 222 -2.13 11.34 4.44
C MET A 222 -1.34 11.29 5.77
N TYR A 223 -0.14 10.71 5.76
CA TYR A 223 0.82 10.74 6.85
C TYR A 223 1.98 11.68 6.57
N LEU A 224 2.64 11.53 5.41
CA LEU A 224 3.90 12.23 5.10
C LEU A 224 3.73 13.76 5.02
N ILE A 225 2.59 14.25 4.56
CA ILE A 225 2.32 15.68 4.52
C ILE A 225 1.99 16.22 5.92
N PRO A 226 1.04 15.65 6.69
CA PRO A 226 0.76 16.10 8.05
C PRO A 226 1.96 16.05 8.99
N ILE A 227 2.78 14.99 8.98
CA ILE A 227 3.94 14.92 9.87
C ILE A 227 4.97 16.00 9.56
N GLY A 228 5.19 16.31 8.27
CA GLY A 228 6.07 17.42 7.88
C GLY A 228 5.52 18.79 8.27
N LEU A 229 4.19 18.99 8.18
CA LEU A 229 3.54 20.22 8.67
C LEU A 229 3.68 20.37 10.18
N VAL A 230 3.45 19.31 10.95
CA VAL A 230 3.63 19.37 12.43
C VAL A 230 5.09 19.68 12.75
N ALA A 231 6.06 19.01 12.10
CA ALA A 231 7.47 19.28 12.29
C ALA A 231 7.87 20.74 11.98
N SER A 232 7.18 21.41 11.06
CA SER A 232 7.43 22.82 10.74
C SER A 232 6.84 23.80 11.76
N LEU A 233 5.94 23.37 12.63
CA LEU A 233 5.40 24.20 13.73
C LEU A 233 6.31 24.18 14.97
N ASP A 234 7.14 23.15 15.10
CA ASP A 234 8.05 22.93 16.21
C ASP A 234 9.48 23.44 15.92
N ALA A 235 9.76 23.90 14.69
CA ALA A 235 11.06 24.39 14.23
C ALA A 235 11.17 25.92 14.34
#